data_d5996b774d6dd4a34802e58f64aec705
#
_entry.id   d5996b774d6dd4a34802e58f64aec705
#
_cell.length_a   1.000
_cell.length_b   1.000
_cell.length_c   1.000
_cell.angle_alpha   90.00
_cell.angle_beta   90.00
_cell.angle_gamma   90.00
#
_symmetry.space_group_name_H-M   'P 1'
#
loop_
_entity.id
_entity.type
_entity.pdbx_description
1 polymer ?
#
loop_
_entity_poly.entity_id
_entity_poly.type
_entity_poly.pdbx_seq_one_letter_code
_entity_poly.pdbx_strand_id
1 'polypeptide(L)'
;MKIETNDPLATVLIVNYNNSNCIDQCLKSVINQNYKKIEIIVVDDNSSDNSLEILNRYTDQIKLIKKKKKTGLGFFDQMSSYYEGFKESKGEIIFFLDSDDYFHLDKVSIVMNEFYQNEKINILFDLPIKKYFNKEKFFKNKKKLFNNYWPYIPPTSCISVRKNDFEYIFKLVNYKLFPDVWLDFRIGIVSKYIFSQFNLINKNLTFYRQSTTNVSSNFVHLSRNWWKRRKEAHNYIQYFFTNNKIKYKKNLDYFLTNFINYFI
;
A
#
# COMPACT_ATOMS: atom_id res chain seq x y z
N MET A 1 14.15 -24.89 -8.58
CA MET A 1 14.82 -24.47 -7.35
C MET A 1 14.24 -25.30 -6.23
N LYS A 2 15.06 -26.15 -5.57
CA LYS A 2 14.59 -26.97 -4.43
C LYS A 2 14.27 -26.02 -3.27
N ILE A 3 13.05 -26.08 -2.78
CA ILE A 3 12.59 -25.33 -1.61
C ILE A 3 13.29 -25.98 -0.42
N GLU A 4 14.29 -25.31 0.14
CA GLU A 4 14.86 -25.72 1.42
C GLU A 4 13.82 -25.53 2.51
N THR A 5 13.79 -26.47 3.47
CA THR A 5 12.83 -26.54 4.59
C THR A 5 12.88 -25.33 5.55
N ASN A 6 13.70 -24.33 5.24
CA ASN A 6 14.03 -23.18 6.10
C ASN A 6 13.64 -21.80 5.54
N ASP A 7 12.76 -21.76 4.52
CA ASP A 7 12.28 -20.48 4.00
C ASP A 7 11.58 -19.66 5.11
N PRO A 8 11.84 -18.34 5.24
CA PRO A 8 11.18 -17.51 6.23
C PRO A 8 9.67 -17.34 5.94
N LEU A 9 8.88 -17.19 6.99
CA LEU A 9 7.43 -16.96 6.84
C LEU A 9 7.17 -15.56 6.28
N ALA A 10 6.34 -15.47 5.25
CA ALA A 10 5.79 -14.21 4.73
C ALA A 10 4.37 -14.00 5.27
N THR A 11 4.00 -12.77 5.60
CA THR A 11 2.60 -12.40 5.91
C THR A 11 2.04 -11.56 4.78
N VAL A 12 0.89 -11.96 4.22
CA VAL A 12 0.10 -11.11 3.33
C VAL A 12 -1.08 -10.54 4.12
N LEU A 13 -1.08 -9.22 4.32
CA LEU A 13 -2.16 -8.49 4.95
C LEU A 13 -3.12 -7.98 3.88
N ILE A 14 -4.34 -8.50 3.89
CA ILE A 14 -5.41 -8.11 2.96
C ILE A 14 -6.41 -7.25 3.73
N VAL A 15 -6.70 -6.05 3.22
CA VAL A 15 -7.76 -5.18 3.75
C VAL A 15 -8.94 -5.21 2.81
N ASN A 16 -10.11 -5.57 3.35
CA ASN A 16 -11.36 -5.70 2.59
C ASN A 16 -12.43 -4.73 3.10
N TYR A 17 -13.11 -4.07 2.15
CA TYR A 17 -14.34 -3.35 2.41
C TYR A 17 -15.22 -3.33 1.14
N ASN A 18 -16.37 -4.00 1.20
CA ASN A 18 -17.35 -4.03 0.12
C ASN A 18 -16.76 -4.37 -1.26
N ASN A 19 -15.93 -5.42 -1.32
CA ASN A 19 -15.26 -5.87 -2.55
C ASN A 19 -15.62 -7.34 -2.89
N SER A 20 -16.89 -7.75 -2.68
CA SER A 20 -17.35 -9.12 -2.96
C SER A 20 -17.03 -9.60 -4.38
N ASN A 21 -17.02 -8.69 -5.35
CA ASN A 21 -16.71 -9.02 -6.75
C ASN A 21 -15.20 -9.27 -7.01
N CYS A 22 -14.33 -8.93 -6.08
CA CYS A 22 -12.87 -8.95 -6.27
C CYS A 22 -12.15 -9.87 -5.30
N ILE A 23 -12.67 -10.00 -4.06
CA ILE A 23 -11.96 -10.66 -2.95
C ILE A 23 -11.62 -12.13 -3.24
N ASP A 24 -12.44 -12.86 -3.97
CA ASP A 24 -12.17 -14.25 -4.35
C ASP A 24 -10.91 -14.36 -5.22
N GLN A 25 -10.77 -13.52 -6.25
CA GLN A 25 -9.57 -13.49 -7.07
C GLN A 25 -8.36 -12.99 -6.31
N CYS A 26 -8.52 -12.01 -5.43
CA CYS A 26 -7.49 -11.51 -4.54
C CYS A 26 -6.90 -12.67 -3.71
N LEU A 27 -7.76 -13.40 -2.98
CA LEU A 27 -7.36 -14.56 -2.16
C LEU A 27 -6.68 -15.65 -2.97
N LYS A 28 -7.29 -16.07 -4.09
CA LYS A 28 -6.71 -17.09 -4.97
C LYS A 28 -5.32 -16.71 -5.47
N SER A 29 -5.05 -15.42 -5.70
CA SER A 29 -3.73 -14.96 -6.13
C SER A 29 -2.65 -15.12 -5.07
N VAL A 30 -3.01 -15.10 -3.80
CA VAL A 30 -2.09 -15.30 -2.67
C VAL A 30 -1.95 -16.79 -2.34
N ILE A 31 -3.05 -17.53 -2.29
CA ILE A 31 -3.07 -18.98 -2.01
C ILE A 31 -2.23 -19.75 -3.05
N ASN A 32 -2.31 -19.33 -4.31
CA ASN A 32 -1.61 -19.99 -5.42
C ASN A 32 -0.18 -19.50 -5.65
N GLN A 33 0.40 -18.66 -4.77
CA GLN A 33 1.79 -18.21 -4.92
C GLN A 33 2.77 -19.39 -5.00
N ASN A 34 3.84 -19.21 -5.79
CA ASN A 34 4.94 -20.20 -5.86
C ASN A 34 5.72 -20.32 -4.55
N TYR A 35 5.75 -19.28 -3.72
CA TYR A 35 6.25 -19.30 -2.36
C TYR A 35 5.25 -20.01 -1.43
N LYS A 36 5.69 -20.96 -0.60
CA LYS A 36 4.75 -21.83 0.17
C LYS A 36 4.56 -21.44 1.63
N LYS A 37 5.54 -20.77 2.24
CA LYS A 37 5.43 -20.34 3.64
C LYS A 37 4.78 -18.96 3.74
N ILE A 38 3.48 -18.90 3.53
CA ILE A 38 2.67 -17.68 3.61
C ILE A 38 1.58 -17.86 4.67
N GLU A 39 1.48 -16.91 5.59
CA GLU A 39 0.25 -16.70 6.34
C GLU A 39 -0.57 -15.59 5.66
N ILE A 40 -1.86 -15.76 5.62
CA ILE A 40 -2.80 -14.82 5.02
C ILE A 40 -3.70 -14.27 6.11
N ILE A 41 -3.65 -12.97 6.34
CA ILE A 41 -4.50 -12.30 7.31
C ILE A 41 -5.41 -11.33 6.55
N VAL A 42 -6.71 -11.51 6.68
CA VAL A 42 -7.71 -10.65 6.07
C VAL A 42 -8.38 -9.83 7.16
N VAL A 43 -8.36 -8.52 7.01
CA VAL A 43 -9.11 -7.60 7.87
C VAL A 43 -10.31 -7.08 7.10
N ASP A 44 -11.50 -7.50 7.50
CA ASP A 44 -12.75 -6.98 6.96
C ASP A 44 -13.16 -5.72 7.73
N ASP A 45 -13.21 -4.60 7.04
CA ASP A 45 -13.50 -3.29 7.60
C ASP A 45 -15.01 -3.01 7.67
N ASN A 46 -15.76 -3.95 8.28
CA ASN A 46 -17.20 -3.88 8.44
C ASN A 46 -17.97 -3.81 7.09
N SER A 47 -17.70 -4.76 6.21
CA SER A 47 -18.40 -4.88 4.93
C SER A 47 -19.89 -5.17 5.12
N SER A 48 -20.70 -4.60 4.23
CA SER A 48 -22.17 -4.79 4.18
C SER A 48 -22.63 -5.58 2.94
N ASP A 49 -21.70 -5.92 2.04
CA ASP A 49 -21.94 -6.75 0.87
C ASP A 49 -21.65 -8.25 1.16
N ASN A 50 -21.65 -9.09 0.15
CA ASN A 50 -21.40 -10.53 0.28
C ASN A 50 -19.92 -10.89 0.55
N SER A 51 -19.03 -9.92 0.81
CA SER A 51 -17.61 -10.18 1.08
C SER A 51 -17.41 -11.20 2.19
N LEU A 52 -18.12 -11.06 3.32
CA LEU A 52 -17.98 -11.96 4.47
C LEU A 52 -18.41 -13.39 4.16
N GLU A 53 -19.43 -13.58 3.33
CA GLU A 53 -19.86 -14.92 2.88
C GLU A 53 -18.73 -15.59 2.08
N ILE A 54 -18.08 -14.85 1.17
CA ILE A 54 -16.97 -15.36 0.38
C ILE A 54 -15.77 -15.68 1.28
N LEU A 55 -15.42 -14.78 2.19
CA LEU A 55 -14.29 -14.95 3.12
C LEU A 55 -14.47 -16.17 4.03
N ASN A 56 -15.71 -16.45 4.47
CA ASN A 56 -15.99 -17.62 5.30
C ASN A 56 -15.73 -18.96 4.59
N ARG A 57 -15.65 -19.00 3.26
CA ARG A 57 -15.29 -20.21 2.49
C ARG A 57 -13.79 -20.54 2.56
N TYR A 58 -12.96 -19.61 3.08
CA TYR A 58 -11.51 -19.69 3.14
C TYR A 58 -10.94 -19.79 4.57
N THR A 59 -11.79 -20.00 5.59
CA THR A 59 -11.41 -19.95 7.02
C THR A 59 -10.30 -20.93 7.40
N ASP A 60 -10.13 -22.03 6.65
CA ASP A 60 -9.04 -23.00 6.86
C ASP A 60 -7.68 -22.51 6.30
N GLN A 61 -7.68 -21.45 5.47
CA GLN A 61 -6.51 -20.95 4.76
C GLN A 61 -6.13 -19.52 5.17
N ILE A 62 -7.03 -18.81 5.85
CA ILE A 62 -6.85 -17.39 6.22
C ILE A 62 -7.17 -17.18 7.70
N LYS A 63 -6.51 -16.20 8.30
CA LYS A 63 -6.96 -15.61 9.56
C LYS A 63 -7.87 -14.43 9.26
N LEU A 64 -9.15 -14.50 9.59
CA LEU A 64 -10.11 -13.43 9.35
C LEU A 64 -10.32 -12.60 10.61
N ILE A 65 -10.11 -11.30 10.49
CA ILE A 65 -10.38 -10.28 11.53
C ILE A 65 -11.56 -9.42 11.05
N LYS A 66 -12.62 -9.37 11.84
CA LYS A 66 -13.82 -8.58 11.53
C LYS A 66 -13.85 -7.34 12.41
N LYS A 67 -13.73 -6.15 11.82
CA LYS A 67 -13.89 -4.89 12.56
C LYS A 67 -15.38 -4.62 12.80
N LYS A 68 -15.68 -4.06 13.95
CA LYS A 68 -17.08 -3.75 14.35
C LYS A 68 -17.49 -2.32 14.02
N LYS A 69 -16.54 -1.41 13.82
CA LYS A 69 -16.80 0.02 13.62
C LYS A 69 -15.89 0.59 12.54
N LYS A 70 -16.43 1.48 11.74
CA LYS A 70 -15.76 2.32 10.78
C LYS A 70 -15.83 3.77 11.23
N THR A 71 -14.80 4.57 10.89
CA THR A 71 -14.83 6.02 11.15
C THR A 71 -15.51 6.78 10.00
N GLY A 72 -15.63 6.14 8.82
CA GLY A 72 -16.11 6.78 7.59
C GLY A 72 -15.03 7.59 6.86
N LEU A 73 -13.80 7.61 7.39
CA LEU A 73 -12.64 8.25 6.77
C LEU A 73 -11.83 7.18 6.02
N GLY A 74 -12.12 6.94 4.74
CA GLY A 74 -11.66 5.78 3.98
C GLY A 74 -10.17 5.44 4.11
N PHE A 75 -9.28 6.41 4.00
CA PHE A 75 -7.83 6.15 4.14
C PHE A 75 -7.41 5.86 5.59
N PHE A 76 -8.06 6.49 6.55
CA PHE A 76 -7.83 6.21 7.97
C PHE A 76 -8.28 4.79 8.32
N ASP A 77 -9.45 4.40 7.85
CA ASP A 77 -10.00 3.07 8.08
C ASP A 77 -9.12 1.99 7.44
N GLN A 78 -8.62 2.22 6.21
CA GLN A 78 -7.65 1.35 5.54
C GLN A 78 -6.35 1.18 6.35
N MET A 79 -5.73 2.30 6.76
CA MET A 79 -4.49 2.27 7.55
C MET A 79 -4.67 1.57 8.89
N SER A 80 -5.78 1.85 9.56
CA SER A 80 -6.17 1.20 10.82
C SER A 80 -6.35 -0.31 10.63
N SER A 81 -6.93 -0.74 9.51
CA SER A 81 -7.12 -2.16 9.21
C SER A 81 -5.79 -2.88 8.96
N TYR A 82 -4.85 -2.27 8.24
CA TYR A 82 -3.50 -2.81 8.10
C TYR A 82 -2.79 -2.94 9.47
N TYR A 83 -2.96 -1.97 10.35
CA TYR A 83 -2.35 -2.05 11.69
C TYR A 83 -2.98 -3.15 12.55
N GLU A 84 -4.30 -3.36 12.48
CA GLU A 84 -4.96 -4.48 13.17
C GLU A 84 -4.46 -5.83 12.67
N GLY A 85 -4.33 -5.99 11.36
CA GLY A 85 -3.77 -7.22 10.76
C GLY A 85 -2.30 -7.45 11.16
N PHE A 86 -1.51 -6.39 11.21
CA PHE A 86 -0.11 -6.47 11.63
C PHE A 86 0.06 -7.02 13.06
N LYS A 87 -0.77 -6.62 14.01
CA LYS A 87 -0.69 -7.11 15.41
C LYS A 87 -0.78 -8.63 15.51
N GLU A 88 -1.44 -9.26 14.55
CA GLU A 88 -1.66 -10.69 14.47
C GLU A 88 -0.67 -11.42 13.55
N SER A 89 0.20 -10.69 12.86
CA SER A 89 1.16 -11.23 11.89
C SER A 89 2.34 -11.90 12.57
N LYS A 90 2.85 -12.97 11.93
CA LYS A 90 4.03 -13.73 12.41
C LYS A 90 5.18 -13.71 11.40
N GLY A 91 4.92 -13.45 10.12
CA GLY A 91 5.92 -13.48 9.06
C GLY A 91 6.98 -12.38 9.20
N GLU A 92 8.18 -12.64 8.70
CA GLU A 92 9.31 -11.72 8.74
C GLU A 92 9.14 -10.52 7.79
N ILE A 93 8.46 -10.75 6.69
CA ILE A 93 8.12 -9.73 5.69
C ILE A 93 6.62 -9.62 5.58
N ILE A 94 6.13 -8.38 5.67
CA ILE A 94 4.72 -8.03 5.56
C ILE A 94 4.44 -7.48 4.17
N PHE A 95 3.52 -8.09 3.44
CA PHE A 95 3.01 -7.64 2.15
C PHE A 95 1.67 -6.97 2.35
N PHE A 96 1.49 -5.79 1.77
CA PHE A 96 0.19 -5.11 1.73
C PHE A 96 -0.58 -5.53 0.49
N LEU A 97 -1.90 -5.72 0.64
CA LEU A 97 -2.78 -6.01 -0.48
C LEU A 97 -4.19 -5.46 -0.22
N ASP A 98 -4.65 -4.56 -1.08
CA ASP A 98 -6.03 -4.12 -1.10
C ASP A 98 -6.88 -5.19 -1.80
N SER A 99 -8.08 -5.48 -1.30
CA SER A 99 -8.91 -6.60 -1.75
C SER A 99 -9.43 -6.49 -3.18
N ASP A 100 -9.34 -5.30 -3.78
CA ASP A 100 -9.64 -5.06 -5.19
C ASP A 100 -8.44 -5.34 -6.12
N ASP A 101 -7.26 -5.60 -5.58
CA ASP A 101 -6.04 -5.94 -6.31
C ASP A 101 -5.71 -7.44 -6.24
N TYR A 102 -4.70 -7.89 -6.97
CA TYR A 102 -4.20 -9.26 -6.88
C TYR A 102 -2.73 -9.36 -7.31
N PHE A 103 -2.05 -10.41 -6.84
CA PHE A 103 -0.62 -10.61 -7.08
C PHE A 103 -0.33 -11.43 -8.33
N HIS A 104 0.82 -11.15 -8.95
CA HIS A 104 1.45 -12.07 -9.90
C HIS A 104 1.92 -13.34 -9.15
N LEU A 105 1.89 -14.48 -9.82
CA LEU A 105 2.20 -15.80 -9.24
C LEU A 105 3.56 -15.87 -8.50
N ASP A 106 4.55 -15.13 -8.95
CA ASP A 106 5.91 -15.13 -8.42
C ASP A 106 6.20 -13.93 -7.49
N LYS A 107 5.20 -13.12 -7.14
CA LYS A 107 5.46 -11.89 -6.38
C LYS A 107 6.13 -12.18 -5.04
N VAL A 108 5.57 -13.07 -4.24
CA VAL A 108 6.09 -13.33 -2.90
C VAL A 108 7.50 -13.91 -2.99
N SER A 109 7.76 -14.88 -3.86
CA SER A 109 9.09 -15.49 -4.03
C SER A 109 10.15 -14.47 -4.46
N ILE A 110 9.83 -13.57 -5.42
CA ILE A 110 10.76 -12.55 -5.89
C ILE A 110 11.07 -11.55 -4.78
N VAL A 111 10.05 -11.04 -4.10
CA VAL A 111 10.20 -10.04 -3.03
C VAL A 111 10.94 -10.61 -1.82
N MET A 112 10.62 -11.84 -1.40
CA MET A 112 11.32 -12.52 -0.30
C MET A 112 12.80 -12.69 -0.63
N ASN A 113 13.14 -13.07 -1.86
CA ASN A 113 14.52 -13.20 -2.30
C ASN A 113 15.27 -11.86 -2.25
N GLU A 114 14.67 -10.74 -2.66
CA GLU A 114 15.30 -9.42 -2.56
C GLU A 114 15.60 -9.03 -1.11
N PHE A 115 14.66 -9.25 -0.18
CA PHE A 115 14.88 -9.01 1.25
C PHE A 115 15.95 -9.92 1.84
N TYR A 116 16.04 -11.17 1.38
CA TYR A 116 17.03 -12.12 1.82
C TYR A 116 18.44 -11.76 1.34
N GLN A 117 18.57 -11.34 0.07
CA GLN A 117 19.85 -10.93 -0.51
C GLN A 117 20.36 -9.60 0.07
N ASN A 118 19.50 -8.76 0.63
CA ASN A 118 19.88 -7.47 1.17
C ASN A 118 19.14 -7.15 2.48
N GLU A 119 19.81 -7.46 3.59
CA GLU A 119 19.27 -7.21 4.94
C GLU A 119 19.03 -5.71 5.25
N LYS A 120 19.63 -4.80 4.51
CA LYS A 120 19.45 -3.35 4.69
C LYS A 120 18.14 -2.82 4.13
N ILE A 121 17.41 -3.62 3.36
CA ILE A 121 16.10 -3.23 2.84
C ILE A 121 15.07 -3.27 3.98
N ASN A 122 14.49 -2.11 4.32
CA ASN A 122 13.40 -1.98 5.29
C ASN A 122 12.03 -1.99 4.58
N ILE A 123 11.96 -1.28 3.44
CA ILE A 123 10.76 -1.11 2.64
C ILE A 123 11.12 -1.38 1.18
N LEU A 124 10.30 -2.18 0.50
CA LEU A 124 10.48 -2.55 -0.89
C LEU A 124 9.19 -2.31 -1.68
N PHE A 125 9.34 -1.75 -2.86
CA PHE A 125 8.24 -1.51 -3.78
C PHE A 125 8.41 -2.36 -5.04
N ASP A 126 7.31 -2.79 -5.63
CA ASP A 126 7.28 -3.32 -6.99
C ASP A 126 6.45 -2.41 -7.92
N LEU A 127 6.36 -2.75 -9.20
CA LEU A 127 5.61 -1.98 -10.18
C LEU A 127 4.22 -2.58 -10.43
N PRO A 128 3.16 -1.74 -10.53
CA PRO A 128 1.83 -2.22 -10.84
C PRO A 128 1.67 -2.54 -12.35
N ILE A 129 0.83 -3.54 -12.63
CA ILE A 129 0.13 -3.70 -13.90
C ILE A 129 -1.23 -3.05 -13.71
N LYS A 130 -1.49 -1.92 -14.35
CA LYS A 130 -2.81 -1.30 -14.28
C LYS A 130 -3.81 -2.10 -15.09
N LYS A 131 -4.81 -2.64 -14.40
CA LYS A 131 -5.88 -3.45 -14.98
C LYS A 131 -7.13 -2.59 -15.17
N TYR A 132 -7.47 -2.31 -16.40
CA TYR A 132 -8.75 -1.76 -16.81
C TYR A 132 -9.66 -2.90 -17.27
N PHE A 133 -10.97 -2.68 -17.39
CA PHE A 133 -11.94 -3.73 -17.75
C PHE A 133 -11.47 -4.62 -18.92
N ASN A 134 -10.96 -4.03 -20.01
CA ASN A 134 -10.53 -4.76 -21.21
C ASN A 134 -9.06 -4.50 -21.60
N LYS A 135 -8.25 -3.85 -20.76
CA LYS A 135 -6.86 -3.47 -21.10
C LYS A 135 -5.95 -3.59 -19.90
N GLU A 136 -4.72 -4.00 -20.16
CA GLU A 136 -3.62 -3.97 -19.21
C GLU A 136 -2.61 -2.92 -19.63
N LYS A 137 -2.10 -2.15 -18.68
CA LYS A 137 -1.03 -1.20 -18.90
C LYS A 137 0.10 -1.45 -17.91
N PHE A 138 1.21 -1.91 -18.44
CA PHE A 138 2.44 -2.08 -17.68
C PHE A 138 3.03 -0.73 -17.33
N PHE A 139 3.37 -0.58 -16.08
CA PHE A 139 4.02 0.63 -15.62
C PHE A 139 5.53 0.51 -15.89
N LYS A 140 6.12 1.62 -16.37
CA LYS A 140 7.58 1.77 -16.50
C LYS A 140 8.02 2.92 -15.61
N ASN A 141 9.03 2.69 -14.79
CA ASN A 141 9.61 3.77 -13.99
C ASN A 141 10.21 4.84 -14.92
N LYS A 142 9.57 6.00 -14.98
CA LYS A 142 10.07 7.15 -15.74
C LYS A 142 10.86 8.04 -14.79
N LYS A 143 12.12 8.36 -15.14
CA LYS A 143 12.87 9.42 -14.46
C LYS A 143 12.05 10.71 -14.53
N LYS A 144 11.76 11.32 -13.38
CA LYS A 144 11.09 12.63 -13.34
C LYS A 144 12.05 13.73 -13.74
N LEU A 145 11.57 14.62 -14.62
CA LEU A 145 12.32 15.80 -15.07
C LEU A 145 12.49 16.89 -13.99
N PHE A 146 11.68 16.85 -12.94
CA PHE A 146 11.68 17.89 -11.89
C PHE A 146 11.98 17.29 -10.50
N ASN A 147 12.77 18.06 -9.72
CA ASN A 147 13.15 17.72 -8.35
C ASN A 147 11.94 17.91 -7.40
N ASN A 148 11.08 16.91 -7.31
CA ASN A 148 9.97 16.89 -6.36
C ASN A 148 10.38 16.19 -5.06
N TYR A 149 9.82 16.61 -3.92
CA TYR A 149 10.04 15.95 -2.63
C TYR A 149 9.62 14.49 -2.65
N TRP A 150 8.54 14.16 -3.39
CA TRP A 150 8.10 12.77 -3.51
C TRP A 150 8.50 12.14 -4.84
N PRO A 151 9.03 10.90 -4.78
CA PRO A 151 9.24 10.09 -5.98
C PRO A 151 7.91 9.66 -6.59
N TYR A 152 7.95 8.93 -7.71
CA TYR A 152 6.81 8.10 -8.05
C TYR A 152 6.66 7.02 -6.98
N ILE A 153 5.50 6.96 -6.36
CA ILE A 153 5.18 5.98 -5.32
C ILE A 153 4.17 5.00 -5.92
N PRO A 154 4.50 3.69 -5.97
CA PRO A 154 3.55 2.66 -6.38
C PRO A 154 2.37 2.55 -5.40
N PRO A 155 1.21 1.98 -5.83
CA PRO A 155 0.06 1.75 -4.96
C PRO A 155 0.38 0.89 -3.73
N THR A 156 -0.47 0.96 -2.71
CA THR A 156 -0.33 0.22 -1.45
C THR A 156 -0.06 -1.27 -1.67
N SER A 157 -0.77 -1.90 -2.58
CA SER A 157 -0.58 -3.33 -2.91
C SER A 157 0.79 -3.68 -3.52
N CYS A 158 1.60 -2.68 -3.87
CA CYS A 158 2.98 -2.86 -4.32
C CYS A 158 4.02 -2.74 -3.20
N ILE A 159 3.61 -2.62 -1.94
CA ILE A 159 4.50 -2.38 -0.80
C ILE A 159 4.74 -3.67 -0.04
N SER A 160 5.99 -3.85 0.38
CA SER A 160 6.40 -4.88 1.33
C SER A 160 7.38 -4.29 2.33
N VAL A 161 7.29 -4.68 3.61
CA VAL A 161 8.12 -4.14 4.70
C VAL A 161 8.64 -5.24 5.60
N ARG A 162 9.81 -5.03 6.23
CA ARG A 162 10.26 -5.89 7.33
C ARG A 162 9.35 -5.73 8.53
N LYS A 163 8.95 -6.84 9.11
CA LYS A 163 8.07 -6.84 10.30
C LYS A 163 8.65 -6.02 11.45
N ASN A 164 9.94 -6.15 11.70
CA ASN A 164 10.60 -5.43 12.80
C ASN A 164 10.55 -3.90 12.66
N ASP A 165 10.42 -3.40 11.43
CA ASP A 165 10.33 -1.96 11.14
C ASP A 165 8.88 -1.45 11.10
N PHE A 166 7.89 -2.34 11.04
CA PHE A 166 6.50 -1.99 10.80
C PHE A 166 5.95 -1.01 11.84
N GLU A 167 6.13 -1.29 13.13
CA GLU A 167 5.65 -0.38 14.19
C GLU A 167 6.31 1.00 14.12
N TYR A 168 7.62 1.02 13.85
CA TYR A 168 8.35 2.27 13.69
C TYR A 168 7.82 3.07 12.49
N ILE A 169 7.61 2.41 11.35
CA ILE A 169 7.02 3.02 10.14
C ILE A 169 5.64 3.59 10.48
N PHE A 170 4.77 2.82 11.16
CA PHE A 170 3.42 3.26 11.49
C PHE A 170 3.37 4.41 12.50
N LYS A 171 4.31 4.47 13.45
CA LYS A 171 4.48 5.65 14.31
C LYS A 171 4.86 6.89 13.49
N LEU A 172 5.76 6.75 12.53
CA LEU A 172 6.21 7.84 11.67
C LEU A 172 5.15 8.32 10.70
N VAL A 173 4.34 7.43 10.13
CA VAL A 173 3.28 7.82 9.17
C VAL A 173 2.15 8.58 9.85
N ASN A 174 2.01 8.51 11.19
CA ASN A 174 1.03 9.24 12.00
C ASN A 174 -0.36 9.25 11.34
N TYR A 175 -0.93 8.07 11.16
CA TYR A 175 -2.13 7.85 10.36
C TYR A 175 -3.40 8.58 10.87
N LYS A 176 -3.38 9.11 12.09
CA LYS A 176 -4.50 9.87 12.68
C LYS A 176 -4.60 11.30 12.17
N LEU A 177 -3.53 11.85 11.58
CA LEU A 177 -3.51 13.18 11.00
C LEU A 177 -3.51 13.09 9.48
N PHE A 178 -4.07 14.11 8.81
CA PHE A 178 -4.14 14.21 7.35
C PHE A 178 -4.88 13.03 6.71
N PRO A 179 -6.19 12.83 7.01
CA PRO A 179 -6.93 11.62 6.62
C PRO A 179 -7.02 11.39 5.11
N ASP A 180 -6.85 12.41 4.27
CA ASP A 180 -6.87 12.32 2.82
C ASP A 180 -5.49 11.99 2.20
N VAL A 181 -4.43 11.95 3.01
CA VAL A 181 -3.09 11.54 2.56
C VAL A 181 -2.94 10.03 2.73
N TRP A 182 -2.90 9.32 1.62
CA TRP A 182 -2.92 7.85 1.56
C TRP A 182 -1.65 7.17 2.07
N LEU A 183 -1.78 5.89 2.39
CA LEU A 183 -0.76 5.11 3.07
C LEU A 183 0.51 4.94 2.25
N ASP A 184 0.38 4.61 0.95
CA ASP A 184 1.49 4.45 0.03
C ASP A 184 2.37 5.71 -0.03
N PHE A 185 1.75 6.89 -0.12
CA PHE A 185 2.47 8.16 -0.10
C PHE A 185 3.28 8.34 1.18
N ARG A 186 2.69 8.08 2.35
CA ARG A 186 3.33 8.21 3.65
C ARG A 186 4.51 7.27 3.77
N ILE A 187 4.32 5.99 3.44
CA ILE A 187 5.38 4.98 3.46
C ILE A 187 6.50 5.35 2.47
N GLY A 188 6.16 5.86 1.30
CA GLY A 188 7.15 6.35 0.33
C GLY A 188 8.01 7.50 0.86
N ILE A 189 7.41 8.44 1.63
CA ILE A 189 8.15 9.53 2.29
C ILE A 189 9.05 8.98 3.40
N VAL A 190 8.57 8.07 4.23
CA VAL A 190 9.38 7.41 5.27
C VAL A 190 10.55 6.66 4.63
N SER A 191 10.32 5.87 3.58
CA SER A 191 11.36 5.13 2.86
C SER A 191 12.46 6.07 2.37
N LYS A 192 12.09 7.16 1.71
CA LYS A 192 13.04 8.08 1.11
C LYS A 192 13.82 8.91 2.13
N TYR A 193 13.20 9.37 3.21
CA TYR A 193 13.77 10.40 4.08
C TYR A 193 14.22 9.89 5.44
N ILE A 194 13.68 8.79 5.92
CA ILE A 194 14.11 8.18 7.20
C ILE A 194 15.11 7.07 6.93
N PHE A 195 14.76 6.12 6.05
CA PHE A 195 15.67 5.04 5.68
C PHE A 195 16.69 5.45 4.61
N SER A 196 16.59 6.66 4.04
CA SER A 196 17.46 7.19 2.97
C SER A 196 17.52 6.28 1.75
N GLN A 197 16.51 5.44 1.54
CA GLN A 197 16.43 4.43 0.49
C GLN A 197 15.03 4.43 -0.11
N PHE A 198 14.96 4.29 -1.43
CA PHE A 198 13.72 4.02 -2.13
C PHE A 198 13.93 2.78 -3.01
N ASN A 199 13.79 1.62 -2.39
CA ASN A 199 14.06 0.34 -3.05
C ASN A 199 12.86 -0.02 -3.93
N LEU A 200 13.09 -0.12 -5.23
CA LEU A 200 12.07 -0.42 -6.24
C LEU A 200 12.55 -1.57 -7.13
N ILE A 201 11.85 -2.69 -7.08
CA ILE A 201 12.01 -3.78 -8.05
C ILE A 201 11.40 -3.32 -9.37
N ASN A 202 12.20 -3.31 -10.45
CA ASN A 202 11.72 -2.95 -11.79
C ASN A 202 10.99 -4.14 -12.46
N LYS A 203 10.08 -4.78 -11.73
CA LYS A 203 9.20 -5.86 -12.19
C LYS A 203 7.76 -5.55 -11.86
N ASN A 204 6.86 -5.86 -12.78
CA ASN A 204 5.42 -5.68 -12.60
C ASN A 204 4.85 -6.94 -11.92
N LEU A 205 4.65 -6.85 -10.58
CA LEU A 205 4.28 -8.01 -9.75
C LEU A 205 2.90 -7.87 -9.11
N THR A 206 2.23 -6.75 -9.30
CA THR A 206 0.92 -6.44 -8.71
C THR A 206 -0.05 -5.99 -9.77
N PHE A 207 -1.20 -6.66 -9.87
CA PHE A 207 -2.30 -6.23 -10.73
C PHE A 207 -3.16 -5.24 -9.96
N TYR A 208 -3.05 -3.97 -10.34
CA TYR A 208 -3.77 -2.85 -9.73
C TYR A 208 -5.02 -2.54 -10.54
N ARG A 209 -6.20 -2.89 -9.98
CA ARG A 209 -7.48 -2.66 -10.67
C ARG A 209 -7.84 -1.18 -10.65
N GLN A 210 -8.33 -0.73 -11.80
CA GLN A 210 -8.89 0.61 -11.98
C GLN A 210 -10.39 0.47 -12.23
N SER A 211 -11.19 0.85 -11.24
CA SER A 211 -12.66 0.91 -11.35
C SER A 211 -13.14 2.34 -11.09
N THR A 212 -14.36 2.62 -11.48
CA THR A 212 -15.02 3.90 -11.19
C THR A 212 -15.42 4.03 -9.71
N THR A 213 -15.46 2.91 -8.98
CA THR A 213 -15.84 2.84 -7.57
C THR A 213 -14.66 2.97 -6.61
N ASN A 214 -13.41 2.91 -7.11
CA ASN A 214 -12.24 3.05 -6.26
C ASN A 214 -12.15 4.47 -5.67
N VAL A 215 -11.69 4.59 -4.42
CA VAL A 215 -11.52 5.89 -3.75
C VAL A 215 -10.65 6.84 -4.58
N SER A 216 -9.65 6.31 -5.30
CA SER A 216 -8.77 7.08 -6.19
C SER A 216 -9.52 7.72 -7.37
N SER A 217 -10.66 7.18 -7.81
CA SER A 217 -11.47 7.71 -8.92
C SER A 217 -12.07 9.09 -8.61
N ASN A 218 -12.23 9.43 -7.32
CA ASN A 218 -12.73 10.72 -6.88
C ASN A 218 -11.70 11.86 -7.05
N PHE A 219 -10.46 11.53 -7.39
CA PHE A 219 -9.35 12.47 -7.52
C PHE A 219 -8.84 12.56 -8.96
N VAL A 220 -9.76 12.87 -9.89
CA VAL A 220 -9.40 13.07 -11.29
C VAL A 220 -8.33 14.16 -11.39
N HIS A 221 -7.30 13.91 -12.20
CA HIS A 221 -6.15 14.81 -12.36
C HIS A 221 -6.59 16.24 -12.68
N LEU A 222 -6.06 17.21 -11.96
CA LEU A 222 -6.38 18.64 -12.02
C LEU A 222 -7.80 19.04 -11.56
N SER A 223 -8.63 18.12 -11.07
CA SER A 223 -9.91 18.46 -10.46
C SER A 223 -9.72 19.23 -9.15
N ARG A 224 -10.79 19.87 -8.66
CA ARG A 224 -10.83 20.55 -7.35
C ARG A 224 -10.36 19.61 -6.21
N ASN A 225 -10.87 18.38 -6.19
CA ASN A 225 -10.51 17.39 -5.17
C ASN A 225 -9.03 16.99 -5.28
N TRP A 226 -8.50 16.88 -6.50
CA TRP A 226 -7.08 16.58 -6.72
C TRP A 226 -6.18 17.69 -6.16
N TRP A 227 -6.52 18.97 -6.38
CA TRP A 227 -5.76 20.10 -5.85
C TRP A 227 -5.84 20.19 -4.32
N LYS A 228 -7.03 19.96 -3.72
CA LYS A 228 -7.18 19.90 -2.26
C LYS A 228 -6.30 18.81 -1.64
N ARG A 229 -6.37 17.61 -2.19
CA ARG A 229 -5.55 16.48 -1.74
C ARG A 229 -4.04 16.76 -1.90
N ARG A 230 -3.64 17.43 -2.99
CA ARG A 230 -2.26 17.82 -3.21
C ARG A 230 -1.77 18.84 -2.17
N LYS A 231 -2.62 19.80 -1.78
CA LYS A 231 -2.33 20.74 -0.69
C LYS A 231 -2.15 19.99 0.63
N GLU A 232 -3.01 19.05 0.94
CA GLU A 232 -2.90 18.23 2.14
C GLU A 232 -1.62 17.40 2.16
N ALA A 233 -1.20 16.84 1.02
CA ALA A 233 0.07 16.13 0.88
C ALA A 233 1.28 17.06 1.15
N HIS A 234 1.24 18.32 0.72
CA HIS A 234 2.28 19.30 1.06
C HIS A 234 2.29 19.63 2.57
N ASN A 235 1.11 19.80 3.18
CA ASN A 235 0.99 20.05 4.62
C ASN A 235 1.53 18.86 5.43
N TYR A 236 1.21 17.62 5.01
CA TYR A 236 1.77 16.41 5.60
C TYR A 236 3.30 16.37 5.51
N ILE A 237 3.89 16.66 4.35
CA ILE A 237 5.34 16.68 4.19
C ILE A 237 5.98 17.74 5.11
N GLN A 238 5.41 18.94 5.17
CA GLN A 238 5.91 20.00 6.05
C GLN A 238 5.88 19.54 7.51
N TYR A 239 4.75 19.00 7.97
CA TYR A 239 4.59 18.43 9.31
C TYR A 239 5.61 17.32 9.58
N PHE A 240 5.72 16.35 8.65
CA PHE A 240 6.63 15.23 8.77
C PHE A 240 8.10 15.67 8.86
N PHE A 241 8.52 16.60 8.02
CA PHE A 241 9.89 17.10 8.00
C PHE A 241 10.22 17.90 9.26
N THR A 242 9.28 18.74 9.74
CA THR A 242 9.47 19.50 10.99
C THR A 242 9.65 18.55 12.18
N ASN A 243 8.79 17.54 12.32
CA ASN A 243 8.85 16.61 13.44
C ASN A 243 10.08 15.69 13.42
N ASN A 244 10.61 15.40 12.23
CA ASN A 244 11.80 14.57 12.06
C ASN A 244 13.08 15.37 11.85
N LYS A 245 13.07 16.70 12.08
CA LYS A 245 14.21 17.61 11.92
C LYS A 245 14.86 17.57 10.53
N ILE A 246 14.07 17.30 9.50
CA ILE A 246 14.49 17.29 8.10
C ILE A 246 14.31 18.69 7.54
N LYS A 247 15.34 19.21 6.87
CA LYS A 247 15.27 20.54 6.24
C LYS A 247 14.22 20.55 5.13
N TYR A 248 13.20 21.39 5.28
CA TYR A 248 12.15 21.59 4.28
C TYR A 248 12.37 22.90 3.52
N LYS A 249 12.34 22.83 2.19
CA LYS A 249 12.39 24.01 1.32
C LYS A 249 11.17 24.00 0.41
N LYS A 250 10.34 25.04 0.52
CA LYS A 250 9.19 25.22 -0.37
C LYS A 250 9.66 25.28 -1.83
N ASN A 251 9.06 24.47 -2.69
CA ASN A 251 9.37 24.41 -4.11
C ASN A 251 8.25 25.05 -4.95
N LEU A 252 8.44 25.18 -6.26
CA LEU A 252 7.47 25.77 -7.17
C LEU A 252 6.11 25.06 -7.09
N ASP A 253 6.10 23.74 -6.97
CA ASP A 253 4.89 22.94 -6.85
C ASP A 253 4.07 23.29 -5.60
N TYR A 254 4.75 23.54 -4.47
CA TYR A 254 4.09 24.02 -3.24
C TYR A 254 3.38 25.36 -3.48
N PHE A 255 4.08 26.32 -4.09
CA PHE A 255 3.48 27.66 -4.33
C PHE A 255 2.32 27.57 -5.30
N LEU A 256 2.46 26.86 -6.41
CA LEU A 256 1.41 26.65 -7.39
C LEU A 256 0.18 25.97 -6.78
N THR A 257 0.41 24.93 -5.96
CA THR A 257 -0.68 24.23 -5.28
C THR A 257 -1.44 25.14 -4.32
N ASN A 258 -0.74 25.96 -3.54
CA ASN A 258 -1.41 26.90 -2.63
C ASN A 258 -2.12 28.02 -3.38
N PHE A 259 -1.53 28.54 -4.45
CA PHE A 259 -2.16 29.56 -5.29
C PHE A 259 -3.49 29.06 -5.87
N ILE A 260 -3.49 27.89 -6.49
CA ILE A 260 -4.72 27.33 -7.06
C ILE A 260 -5.77 27.06 -5.96
N ASN A 261 -5.36 26.52 -4.80
CA ASN A 261 -6.27 26.28 -3.69
C ASN A 261 -6.83 27.55 -3.02
N TYR A 262 -6.31 28.72 -3.35
CA TYR A 262 -6.89 29.98 -2.91
C TYR A 262 -8.19 30.31 -3.67
N PHE A 263 -8.31 29.86 -4.93
CA PHE A 263 -9.44 30.15 -5.81
C PHE A 263 -10.50 29.04 -5.90
N ILE A 264 -10.28 27.88 -5.32
CA ILE A 264 -11.18 26.72 -5.33
C ILE A 264 -11.62 26.36 -3.91
#